data_abefb0e8a64f5e9c8208b27fa77084bc
#
_entry.id   abefb0e8a64f5e9c8208b27fa77084bc
#
_cell.length_a   1.000
_cell.length_b   1.000
_cell.length_c   1.000
_cell.angle_alpha   90.00
_cell.angle_beta   90.00
_cell.angle_gamma   90.00
#
_symmetry.space_group_name_H-M   'P 1'
#
loop_
_entity.id
_entity.type
_entity.pdbx_description
1 polymer ?
#
loop_
_entity_poly.entity_id
_entity_poly.type
_entity_poly.pdbx_seq_one_letter_code
_entity_poly.pdbx_strand_id
1 'polypeptide(L)'
;MEVLRPGRPPDASVYPGDDHPLACHAAVHLDTDLVAIGTVFPETPPWAPDRRDAWRVRGMATRDGLRGRGLGRLVLNVLIDHAVANDGSFIWCEARIGAPRFYARAGFVIEGEPFIVEGIEHVHMWRDL
;
A
#
# COMPACT_ATOMS: atom_id res chain seq x y z
N MET A 1 1.27 5.55 -22.61
CA MET A 1 0.50 5.96 -22.38
C MET A 1 0.45 6.72 -22.19
N GLU A 2 0.33 7.11 -22.50
CA GLU A 2 0.10 7.95 -21.76
C GLU A 2 -1.16 8.33 -21.61
N VAL A 3 -1.62 7.96 -20.71
CA VAL A 3 -2.89 8.33 -20.32
C VAL A 3 -2.90 9.64 -19.63
N LEU A 4 -1.74 10.11 -19.25
CA LEU A 4 -1.64 11.40 -18.66
C LEU A 4 -1.87 12.47 -19.68
N ARG A 5 -2.75 13.39 -19.39
CA ARG A 5 -2.88 14.58 -20.21
C ARG A 5 -1.72 15.52 -19.93
N PRO A 6 -1.25 16.26 -20.95
CA PRO A 6 -0.20 17.24 -20.73
C PRO A 6 -0.57 18.23 -19.62
N GLY A 7 0.34 18.41 -18.69
CA GLY A 7 0.13 19.33 -17.59
C GLY A 7 -0.80 18.87 -16.50
N ARG A 8 -1.28 17.64 -16.60
CA ARG A 8 -2.20 17.11 -15.62
C ARG A 8 -1.57 15.98 -14.83
N PRO A 9 -1.42 16.12 -13.51
CA PRO A 9 -0.91 15.02 -12.70
C PRO A 9 -1.97 13.94 -12.48
N PRO A 10 -1.57 12.72 -12.12
CA PRO A 10 -2.53 11.70 -11.70
C PRO A 10 -3.27 12.18 -10.46
N ASP A 11 -4.57 11.93 -10.40
CA ASP A 11 -5.38 12.28 -9.25
C ASP A 11 -5.41 11.11 -8.27
N ALA A 12 -5.03 11.39 -7.02
CA ALA A 12 -5.17 10.43 -5.94
C ALA A 12 -6.39 10.80 -5.12
N SER A 13 -7.24 9.83 -4.85
CA SER A 13 -8.45 10.04 -4.09
C SER A 13 -8.59 9.03 -2.97
N VAL A 14 -9.35 9.41 -1.94
CA VAL A 14 -9.68 8.55 -0.81
C VAL A 14 -11.17 8.28 -0.88
N TYR A 15 -11.58 7.04 -0.62
CA TYR A 15 -12.98 6.69 -0.63
C TYR A 15 -13.32 5.83 0.59
N PRO A 16 -14.62 5.76 0.95
CA PRO A 16 -15.04 5.05 2.16
C PRO A 16 -14.66 3.58 2.15
N GLY A 17 -14.26 3.08 3.32
CA GLY A 17 -13.98 1.67 3.52
C GLY A 17 -15.13 1.00 4.25
N ASP A 18 -15.27 -0.29 4.01
CA ASP A 18 -16.35 -1.06 4.62
C ASP A 18 -15.91 -1.79 5.86
N ASP A 19 -14.62 -2.09 5.97
CA ASP A 19 -14.15 -3.06 6.95
C ASP A 19 -13.85 -2.49 8.32
N HIS A 20 -13.33 -1.30 8.37
CA HIS A 20 -12.90 -0.68 9.63
C HIS A 20 -13.13 0.82 9.57
N PRO A 21 -13.66 1.42 10.65
CA PRO A 21 -13.95 2.87 10.64
C PRO A 21 -12.75 3.75 10.31
N LEU A 22 -11.54 3.29 10.62
CA LEU A 22 -10.32 4.05 10.36
C LEU A 22 -9.61 3.64 9.08
N ALA A 23 -10.14 2.68 8.33
CA ALA A 23 -9.51 2.24 7.09
C ALA A 23 -9.50 3.37 6.06
N CYS A 24 -8.45 3.39 5.25
CA CYS A 24 -8.33 4.32 4.14
C CYS A 24 -8.16 3.53 2.85
N HIS A 25 -9.03 3.79 1.90
CA HIS A 25 -8.91 3.25 0.56
C HIS A 25 -8.46 4.38 -0.36
N ALA A 26 -7.37 4.18 -1.05
CA ALA A 26 -6.82 5.20 -1.94
C ALA A 26 -6.79 4.69 -3.37
N ALA A 27 -6.97 5.59 -4.30
CA ALA A 27 -6.98 5.28 -5.72
C ALA A 27 -6.29 6.38 -6.50
N VAL A 28 -5.62 6.01 -7.57
CA VAL A 28 -5.06 6.97 -8.51
C VAL A 28 -5.81 6.83 -9.82
N HIS A 29 -6.22 7.97 -10.35
CA HIS A 29 -6.90 8.04 -11.64
C HIS A 29 -6.05 8.81 -12.64
N LEU A 30 -6.08 8.37 -13.88
CA LEU A 30 -5.57 9.14 -15.01
C LEU A 30 -6.81 9.44 -15.85
N ASP A 31 -7.20 10.69 -15.88
CA ASP A 31 -8.50 11.10 -16.43
C ASP A 31 -9.61 10.43 -15.61
N THR A 32 -10.43 9.59 -16.24
CA THR A 32 -11.48 8.86 -15.54
C THR A 32 -11.10 7.42 -15.27
N ASP A 33 -9.91 7.00 -15.69
CA ASP A 33 -9.49 5.61 -15.54
C ASP A 33 -8.84 5.36 -14.19
N LEU A 34 -9.34 4.33 -13.51
CA LEU A 34 -8.73 3.88 -12.27
C LEU A 34 -7.48 3.08 -12.62
N VAL A 35 -6.32 3.51 -12.16
CA VAL A 35 -5.06 2.89 -12.56
C VAL A 35 -4.24 2.31 -11.43
N ALA A 36 -4.52 2.69 -10.18
CA ALA A 36 -3.85 2.10 -9.02
C ALA A 36 -4.74 2.23 -7.80
N ILE A 37 -4.66 1.25 -6.91
CA ILE A 37 -5.45 1.22 -5.68
C ILE A 37 -4.63 0.65 -4.53
N GLY A 38 -5.09 0.90 -3.31
CA GLY A 38 -4.54 0.29 -2.10
C GLY A 38 -5.39 0.65 -0.90
N THR A 39 -5.18 -0.10 0.17
CA THR A 39 -5.92 0.07 1.42
C THR A 39 -4.97 -0.01 2.59
N VAL A 40 -5.24 0.76 3.65
CA VAL A 40 -4.53 0.66 4.91
C VAL A 40 -5.55 0.68 6.05
N PHE A 41 -5.30 -0.10 7.08
CA PHE A 41 -6.19 -0.18 8.24
C PHE A 41 -5.39 -0.62 9.46
N PRO A 42 -5.90 -0.32 10.68
CA PRO A 42 -5.21 -0.75 11.90
C PRO A 42 -5.26 -2.27 12.02
N GLU A 43 -4.11 -2.89 12.16
CA GLU A 43 -4.01 -4.32 12.43
C GLU A 43 -2.61 -4.64 12.94
N THR A 44 -2.53 -5.42 14.00
CA THR A 44 -1.23 -5.81 14.56
C THR A 44 -0.60 -6.88 13.69
N PRO A 45 0.73 -6.83 13.48
CA PRO A 45 1.39 -7.87 12.70
C PRO A 45 1.47 -9.17 13.49
N PRO A 46 1.46 -10.34 12.82
CA PRO A 46 1.47 -11.62 13.52
C PRO A 46 2.72 -11.86 14.36
N TRP A 47 3.84 -11.24 14.02
CA TRP A 47 5.08 -11.41 14.79
C TRP A 47 5.21 -10.42 15.96
N ALA A 48 4.31 -9.46 16.06
CA ALA A 48 4.34 -8.46 17.14
C ALA A 48 2.91 -8.06 17.48
N PRO A 49 2.13 -8.98 18.08
CA PRO A 49 0.71 -8.76 18.35
C PRO A 49 0.42 -7.65 19.37
N ASP A 50 1.45 -7.16 20.05
CA ASP A 50 1.28 -6.06 21.00
C ASP A 50 1.45 -4.69 20.37
N ARG A 51 1.82 -4.63 19.09
CA ARG A 51 2.00 -3.35 18.37
C ARG A 51 0.65 -2.77 18.01
N ARG A 52 -0.01 -2.12 18.95
CA ARG A 52 -1.34 -1.53 18.73
C ARG A 52 -1.31 -0.28 17.89
N ASP A 53 -0.13 0.25 17.65
CA ASP A 53 0.11 1.40 16.79
C ASP A 53 0.36 0.99 15.35
N ALA A 54 0.16 -0.29 15.02
CA ALA A 54 0.50 -0.83 13.71
C ALA A 54 -0.67 -0.71 12.72
N TRP A 55 -0.32 -0.46 11.48
CA TRP A 55 -1.25 -0.37 10.36
C TRP A 55 -0.81 -1.33 9.27
N ARG A 56 -1.76 -1.96 8.61
CA ARG A 56 -1.48 -2.92 7.55
C ARG A 56 -1.88 -2.36 6.19
N VAL A 57 -0.97 -2.48 5.22
CA VAL A 57 -1.26 -2.17 3.81
C VAL A 57 -1.75 -3.44 3.15
N ARG A 58 -2.81 -3.32 2.35
CA ARG A 58 -3.40 -4.46 1.66
C ARG A 58 -3.99 -4.00 0.33
N GLY A 59 -4.10 -4.93 -0.61
CA GLY A 59 -4.80 -4.67 -1.86
C GLY A 59 -4.11 -3.70 -2.80
N MET A 60 -2.79 -3.56 -2.69
CA MET A 60 -2.05 -2.70 -3.61
C MET A 60 -2.05 -3.31 -5.01
N ALA A 61 -2.48 -2.53 -5.97
CA ALA A 61 -2.50 -2.98 -7.37
C ALA A 61 -2.34 -1.80 -8.30
N THR A 62 -1.62 -2.02 -9.40
CA THR A 62 -1.45 -1.04 -10.46
C THR A 62 -1.83 -1.71 -11.78
N ARG A 63 -2.55 -0.99 -12.64
CA ARG A 63 -2.99 -1.53 -13.92
C ARG A 63 -1.79 -1.98 -14.75
N ASP A 64 -1.96 -3.10 -15.46
CA ASP A 64 -0.92 -3.62 -16.34
C ASP A 64 -0.56 -2.58 -17.42
N GLY A 65 0.71 -2.52 -17.74
CA GLY A 65 1.21 -1.55 -18.70
C GLY A 65 1.52 -0.18 -18.11
N LEU A 66 1.10 0.08 -16.88
CA LEU A 66 1.36 1.35 -16.21
C LEU A 66 2.33 1.21 -15.03
N ARG A 67 2.85 0.03 -14.81
CA ARG A 67 3.82 -0.20 -13.74
C ARG A 67 5.13 0.51 -14.04
N GLY A 68 5.84 0.90 -12.98
CA GLY A 68 7.11 1.59 -13.11
C GLY A 68 6.97 3.09 -13.32
N ARG A 69 5.76 3.63 -13.22
CA ARG A 69 5.50 5.07 -13.41
C ARG A 69 5.20 5.80 -12.11
N GLY A 70 5.47 5.17 -10.97
CA GLY A 70 5.26 5.81 -9.68
C GLY A 70 3.82 5.86 -9.20
N LEU A 71 2.88 5.22 -9.90
CA LEU A 71 1.46 5.27 -9.52
C LEU A 71 1.19 4.55 -8.22
N GLY A 72 1.77 3.37 -8.03
CA GLY A 72 1.65 2.64 -6.78
C GLY A 72 2.26 3.41 -5.62
N ARG A 73 3.36 4.13 -5.87
CA ARG A 73 3.99 4.93 -4.83
C ARG A 73 3.10 6.09 -4.39
N LEU A 74 2.33 6.69 -5.33
CA LEU A 74 1.36 7.72 -4.97
C LEU A 74 0.30 7.17 -4.04
N VAL A 75 -0.22 5.98 -4.34
CA VAL A 75 -1.18 5.31 -3.46
C VAL A 75 -0.55 5.07 -2.09
N LEU A 76 0.63 4.46 -2.07
CA LEU A 76 1.29 4.12 -0.81
C LEU A 76 1.55 5.36 0.04
N ASN A 77 1.94 6.47 -0.58
CA ASN A 77 2.17 7.72 0.14
C ASN A 77 0.89 8.21 0.83
N VAL A 78 -0.25 8.12 0.16
CA VAL A 78 -1.54 8.48 0.76
C VAL A 78 -1.85 7.58 1.95
N LEU A 79 -1.61 6.28 1.82
CA LEU A 79 -1.86 5.33 2.90
C LEU A 79 -0.96 5.59 4.11
N ILE A 80 0.30 5.87 3.87
CA ILE A 80 1.25 6.20 4.94
C ILE A 80 0.81 7.48 5.64
N ASP A 81 0.46 8.51 4.89
CA ASP A 81 0.03 9.79 5.47
C ASP A 81 -1.22 9.59 6.33
N HIS A 82 -2.14 8.74 5.90
CA HIS A 82 -3.34 8.46 6.67
C HIS A 82 -3.00 7.77 8.01
N ALA A 83 -2.11 6.78 7.97
CA ALA A 83 -1.69 6.09 9.19
C ALA A 83 -1.02 7.05 10.16
N VAL A 84 -0.14 7.91 9.67
CA VAL A 84 0.53 8.92 10.50
C VAL A 84 -0.48 9.89 11.10
N ALA A 85 -1.44 10.33 10.31
CA ALA A 85 -2.47 11.26 10.78
C ALA A 85 -3.37 10.66 11.86
N ASN A 86 -3.39 9.34 11.97
CA ASN A 86 -4.18 8.62 12.96
C ASN A 86 -3.30 7.95 14.01
N ASP A 87 -2.16 8.55 14.30
CA ASP A 87 -1.24 8.13 15.36
C ASP A 87 -0.57 6.78 15.13
N GLY A 88 -0.54 6.30 13.90
CA GLY A 88 0.22 5.10 13.58
C GLY A 88 1.71 5.38 13.61
N SER A 89 2.49 4.45 14.14
CA SER A 89 3.94 4.56 14.15
C SER A 89 4.64 3.36 13.55
N PHE A 90 3.88 2.43 12.99
CA PHE A 90 4.40 1.21 12.40
C PHE A 90 3.47 0.79 11.27
N ILE A 91 4.02 0.46 10.10
CA ILE A 91 3.22 0.01 8.95
C ILE A 91 3.84 -1.26 8.38
N TRP A 92 2.99 -2.22 8.01
CA TRP A 92 3.47 -3.51 7.53
C TRP A 92 2.56 -4.06 6.43
N CYS A 93 3.07 -5.08 5.73
CA CYS A 93 2.30 -5.71 4.66
C CYS A 93 2.79 -7.15 4.45
N GLU A 94 2.00 -7.91 3.70
CA GLU A 94 2.39 -9.20 3.18
C GLU A 94 2.68 -8.99 1.69
N ALA A 95 3.95 -8.90 1.34
CA ALA A 95 4.36 -8.61 -0.02
C ALA A 95 4.48 -9.89 -0.84
N ARG A 96 3.76 -9.95 -1.97
CA ARG A 96 3.88 -11.06 -2.90
C ARG A 96 5.25 -11.06 -3.55
N ILE A 97 5.70 -12.24 -3.97
CA ILE A 97 6.94 -12.34 -4.73
C ILE A 97 6.88 -11.37 -5.91
N GLY A 98 7.96 -10.64 -6.11
CA GLY A 98 8.01 -9.58 -7.12
C GLY A 98 7.70 -8.18 -6.59
N ALA A 99 7.06 -8.07 -5.44
CA ALA A 99 6.74 -6.78 -4.84
C ALA A 99 7.75 -6.26 -3.80
N PRO A 100 8.66 -7.08 -3.21
CA PRO A 100 9.54 -6.57 -2.15
C PRO A 100 10.37 -5.36 -2.57
N ARG A 101 10.80 -5.31 -3.83
CA ARG A 101 11.58 -4.17 -4.32
C ARG A 101 10.80 -2.87 -4.24
N PHE A 102 9.51 -2.92 -4.56
CA PHE A 102 8.63 -1.76 -4.49
C PHE A 102 8.56 -1.23 -3.05
N TYR A 103 8.33 -2.12 -2.10
CA TYR A 103 8.23 -1.72 -0.70
C TYR A 103 9.59 -1.31 -0.13
N ALA A 104 10.66 -1.98 -0.54
CA ALA A 104 12.01 -1.61 -0.08
C ALA A 104 12.36 -0.19 -0.49
N ARG A 105 11.96 0.24 -1.69
CA ARG A 105 12.18 1.61 -2.14
C ARG A 105 11.42 2.62 -1.29
N ALA A 106 10.37 2.19 -0.63
CA ALA A 106 9.59 3.01 0.28
C ALA A 106 10.07 2.90 1.73
N GLY A 107 11.20 2.25 1.96
CA GLY A 107 11.78 2.15 3.30
C GLY A 107 11.37 0.94 4.11
N PHE A 108 10.62 0.01 3.51
CA PHE A 108 10.22 -1.21 4.20
C PHE A 108 11.38 -2.22 4.21
N VAL A 109 11.43 -3.03 5.26
CA VAL A 109 12.42 -4.12 5.39
C VAL A 109 11.70 -5.44 5.55
N ILE A 110 12.36 -6.53 5.17
CA ILE A 110 11.79 -7.87 5.26
C ILE A 110 11.84 -8.35 6.70
N GLU A 111 10.77 -9.01 7.13
CA GLU A 111 10.67 -9.62 8.46
C GLU A 111 10.42 -11.12 8.31
N GLY A 112 11.32 -11.92 8.86
CA GLY A 112 11.14 -13.37 8.92
C GLY A 112 11.33 -14.08 7.59
N GLU A 113 10.83 -15.31 7.54
CA GLU A 113 11.00 -16.18 6.39
C GLU A 113 9.83 -16.06 5.42
N PRO A 114 10.06 -16.39 4.13
CA PRO A 114 8.95 -16.43 3.19
C PRO A 114 7.89 -17.46 3.60
N PHE A 115 6.65 -17.20 3.22
CA PHE A 115 5.54 -18.11 3.48
C PHE A 115 4.62 -18.18 2.27
N ILE A 116 3.78 -19.22 2.22
CA ILE A 116 2.91 -19.44 1.07
C ILE A 116 1.47 -19.11 1.44
N VAL A 117 0.82 -18.30 0.61
CA VAL A 117 -0.60 -18.01 0.72
C VAL A 117 -1.23 -18.34 -0.63
N GLU A 118 -2.16 -19.28 -0.63
CA GLU A 118 -2.85 -19.72 -1.85
C GLU A 118 -1.88 -20.02 -2.99
N GLY A 119 -0.79 -20.74 -2.67
CA GLY A 119 0.20 -21.16 -3.65
C GLY A 119 1.16 -20.09 -4.10
N ILE A 120 1.10 -18.89 -3.54
CA ILE A 120 1.98 -17.78 -3.91
C ILE A 120 2.90 -17.44 -2.76
N GLU A 121 4.19 -17.29 -3.04
CA GLU A 121 5.16 -16.93 -2.02
C GLU A 121 5.01 -15.48 -1.62
N HIS A 122 5.05 -15.23 -0.31
CA HIS A 122 4.96 -13.90 0.27
C HIS A 122 6.06 -13.71 1.30
N VAL A 123 6.38 -12.46 1.62
CA VAL A 123 7.21 -12.11 2.76
C VAL A 123 6.52 -10.99 3.54
N HIS A 124 6.72 -10.96 4.84
CA HIS A 124 6.30 -9.82 5.65
C HIS A 124 7.31 -8.69 5.47
N MET A 125 6.82 -7.48 5.37
CA MET A 125 7.69 -6.29 5.31
C MET A 125 7.09 -5.22 6.21
N TRP A 126 7.94 -4.37 6.78
CA TRP A 126 7.49 -3.33 7.68
C TRP A 126 8.40 -2.11 7.63
N ARG A 127 7.87 -1.01 8.15
CA ARG A 127 8.58 0.25 8.25
C ARG A 127 8.07 1.02 9.45
N ASP A 128 8.97 1.71 10.16
CA ASP A 128 8.56 2.68 11.17
C ASP A 128 8.03 3.94 10.48
N LEU A 129 7.08 4.59 11.11
CA LEU A 129 6.49 5.81 10.58
C LEU A 129 6.99 7.06 11.27
#